data_4107e8b07ccbcad48c32b7dc83e1208e
#
_entry.id   4107e8b07ccbcad48c32b7dc83e1208e
#
_cell.length_a   1.000
_cell.length_b   1.000
_cell.length_c   1.000
_cell.angle_alpha   90.00
_cell.angle_beta   90.00
_cell.angle_gamma   90.00
#
_symmetry.space_group_name_H-M   'P 1'
#
loop_
_entity.id
_entity.type
_entity.pdbx_description
1 polymer ?
#
loop_
_entity_poly.entity_id
_entity_poly.type
_entity_poly.pdbx_seq_one_letter_code
_entity_poly.pdbx_strand_id
1 'polypeptide(L)'
;MTNFTLSPKGQKLVEMYTDMVDKGYKKVDGTYEANVYNDFELKKIRGSIKERFKIHKIKTVLDYGCGGSDWSSSGFNEDQSAFDFFELDRVYRYEPARSIDERTMVDAVICFDVLEHIFVSDVANVIRDIFSCAEKLVVLNGACYPANATLPNGENAHVTIRNPEWWKGVVDTISVEFPNVSVTLICSPTYNKMLAYPTYSDHARQS
;
A
#
# COMPACT_ATOMS: atom_id res chain seq x y z
N MET A 1 0.46 -16.42 -4.25
CA MET A 1 0.73 -15.38 -5.28
C MET A 1 -0.12 -15.68 -6.49
N THR A 2 -0.88 -14.72 -6.94
CA THR A 2 -1.72 -14.86 -8.14
C THR A 2 -0.90 -14.49 -9.38
N ASN A 3 -0.98 -15.31 -10.44
CA ASN A 3 -0.44 -14.92 -11.74
C ASN A 3 -1.53 -14.11 -12.47
N PHE A 4 -1.51 -12.79 -12.32
CA PHE A 4 -2.37 -11.92 -13.11
C PHE A 4 -1.52 -10.97 -13.96
N THR A 5 -2.06 -10.54 -15.09
CA THR A 5 -1.47 -9.52 -15.95
C THR A 5 -2.27 -8.23 -15.80
N LEU A 6 -1.58 -7.13 -15.56
CA LEU A 6 -2.23 -5.81 -15.57
C LEU A 6 -2.88 -5.52 -16.93
N SER A 7 -3.96 -4.76 -16.91
CA SER A 7 -4.57 -4.23 -18.13
C SER A 7 -3.56 -3.40 -18.94
N PRO A 8 -3.79 -3.17 -20.25
CA PRO A 8 -2.89 -2.29 -21.03
C PRO A 8 -2.71 -0.89 -20.43
N LYS A 9 -3.75 -0.34 -19.78
CA LYS A 9 -3.65 0.94 -19.07
C LYS A 9 -2.80 0.78 -17.80
N GLY A 10 -2.95 -0.30 -17.04
CA GLY A 10 -2.14 -0.59 -15.86
C GLY A 10 -0.65 -0.75 -16.20
N GLN A 11 -0.34 -1.47 -17.27
CA GLN A 11 1.04 -1.60 -17.74
C GLN A 11 1.66 -0.24 -18.10
N LYS A 12 0.89 0.59 -18.83
CA LYS A 12 1.33 1.95 -19.17
C LYS A 12 1.50 2.85 -17.94
N LEU A 13 0.70 2.67 -16.90
CA LEU A 13 0.90 3.38 -15.64
C LEU A 13 2.24 2.99 -14.99
N VAL A 14 2.58 1.70 -14.94
CA VAL A 14 3.89 1.26 -14.41
C VAL A 14 5.04 1.90 -15.20
N GLU A 15 4.96 1.94 -16.54
CA GLU A 15 5.97 2.62 -17.37
C GLU A 15 6.10 4.12 -17.00
N MET A 16 4.98 4.81 -16.82
CA MET A 16 4.99 6.23 -16.41
C MET A 16 5.57 6.43 -15.00
N TYR A 17 5.25 5.54 -14.06
CA TYR A 17 5.86 5.60 -12.72
C TYR A 17 7.35 5.28 -12.75
N THR A 18 7.81 4.36 -13.60
CA THR A 18 9.25 4.13 -13.86
C THR A 18 9.93 5.40 -14.35
N ASP A 19 9.34 6.07 -15.33
CA ASP A 19 9.84 7.37 -15.81
C ASP A 19 9.91 8.42 -14.69
N MET A 20 8.92 8.46 -13.80
CA MET A 20 8.92 9.39 -12.66
C MET A 20 10.00 9.06 -11.64
N VAL A 21 10.24 7.77 -11.38
CA VAL A 21 11.35 7.31 -10.50
C VAL A 21 12.69 7.77 -11.04
N ASP A 22 12.92 7.64 -12.34
CA ASP A 22 14.21 7.96 -12.97
C ASP A 22 14.42 9.47 -13.15
N LYS A 23 13.35 10.22 -13.48
CA LYS A 23 13.43 11.61 -13.91
C LYS A 23 12.82 12.61 -12.93
N GLY A 24 12.16 12.15 -11.86
CA GLY A 24 11.33 13.02 -11.03
C GLY A 24 9.97 13.33 -11.67
N TYR A 25 9.16 14.15 -11.00
CA TYR A 25 7.81 14.49 -11.47
C TYR A 25 7.43 15.94 -11.22
N LYS A 26 6.41 16.41 -11.96
CA LYS A 26 5.79 17.72 -11.72
C LYS A 26 4.66 17.61 -10.70
N LYS A 27 4.58 18.58 -9.82
CA LYS A 27 3.41 18.82 -8.98
C LYS A 27 2.34 19.61 -9.73
N VAL A 28 1.12 19.61 -9.21
CA VAL A 28 -0.02 20.33 -9.78
C VAL A 28 0.25 21.85 -9.86
N ASP A 29 1.03 22.39 -8.90
CA ASP A 29 1.46 23.80 -8.89
C ASP A 29 2.58 24.12 -9.90
N GLY A 30 3.05 23.13 -10.65
CA GLY A 30 4.11 23.25 -11.65
C GLY A 30 5.52 23.11 -11.10
N THR A 31 5.71 22.96 -9.79
CA THR A 31 7.02 22.70 -9.20
C THR A 31 7.49 21.28 -9.53
N TYR A 32 8.80 21.05 -9.43
CA TYR A 32 9.42 19.78 -9.77
C TYR A 32 9.97 19.09 -8.51
N GLU A 33 9.76 17.80 -8.40
CA GLU A 33 10.23 16.95 -7.32
C GLU A 33 11.16 15.85 -7.86
N ALA A 34 12.40 15.84 -7.38
CA ALA A 34 13.41 14.85 -7.78
C ALA A 34 13.41 13.60 -6.87
N ASN A 35 13.01 13.77 -5.60
CA ASN A 35 12.97 12.66 -4.64
C ASN A 35 11.61 11.97 -4.70
N VAL A 36 11.57 10.87 -5.45
CA VAL A 36 10.31 10.20 -5.78
C VAL A 36 10.04 9.04 -4.83
N TYR A 37 8.87 9.09 -4.17
CA TYR A 37 8.33 7.98 -3.37
C TYR A 37 9.27 7.49 -2.24
N ASN A 38 9.95 8.41 -1.56
CA ASN A 38 10.84 8.11 -0.44
C ASN A 38 10.17 8.33 0.92
N ASP A 39 8.98 8.92 0.94
CA ASP A 39 8.22 9.11 2.16
C ASP A 39 7.61 7.79 2.64
N PHE A 40 7.60 7.63 3.95
CA PHE A 40 7.13 6.42 4.60
C PHE A 40 5.81 6.71 5.34
N GLU A 41 4.70 6.65 4.60
CA GLU A 41 3.35 6.97 5.09
C GLU A 41 2.95 6.15 6.33
N LEU A 42 3.45 4.93 6.45
CA LEU A 42 3.30 4.07 7.63
C LEU A 42 3.72 4.78 8.93
N LYS A 43 4.68 5.71 8.88
CA LYS A 43 5.15 6.48 10.03
C LYS A 43 4.03 7.26 10.72
N LYS A 44 3.04 7.75 9.98
CA LYS A 44 1.91 8.53 10.52
C LYS A 44 1.06 7.73 11.51
N ILE A 45 0.95 6.43 11.31
CA ILE A 45 0.08 5.54 12.09
C ILE A 45 0.84 4.37 12.73
N ARG A 46 2.15 4.50 12.84
CA ARG A 46 3.05 3.43 13.31
C ARG A 46 2.62 2.76 14.62
N GLY A 47 2.10 3.55 15.57
CA GLY A 47 1.64 3.02 16.86
C GLY A 47 0.50 2.01 16.71
N SER A 48 -0.54 2.38 15.94
CA SER A 48 -1.69 1.49 15.70
C SER A 48 -1.28 0.23 14.94
N ILE A 49 -0.35 0.34 13.99
CA ILE A 49 0.15 -0.81 13.26
C ILE A 49 0.99 -1.72 14.16
N LYS A 50 1.82 -1.15 15.03
CA LYS A 50 2.59 -1.94 16.02
C LYS A 50 1.69 -2.79 16.90
N GLU A 51 0.57 -2.23 17.35
CA GLU A 51 -0.43 -2.97 18.13
C GLU A 51 -1.02 -4.13 17.32
N ARG A 52 -1.39 -3.90 16.06
CA ARG A 52 -1.89 -4.96 15.17
C ARG A 52 -0.84 -6.04 14.95
N PHE A 53 0.41 -5.67 14.68
CA PHE A 53 1.51 -6.62 14.52
C PHE A 53 1.72 -7.46 15.77
N LYS A 54 1.64 -6.85 16.96
CA LYS A 54 1.74 -7.56 18.23
C LYS A 54 0.60 -8.58 18.43
N ILE A 55 -0.66 -8.17 18.17
CA ILE A 55 -1.84 -9.03 18.29
C ILE A 55 -1.71 -10.26 17.39
N HIS A 56 -1.28 -10.07 16.14
CA HIS A 56 -1.15 -11.13 15.15
C HIS A 56 0.21 -11.83 15.16
N LYS A 57 1.13 -11.45 16.08
CA LYS A 57 2.50 -12.01 16.19
C LYS A 57 3.24 -11.95 14.85
N ILE A 58 3.22 -10.79 14.22
CA ILE A 58 3.88 -10.55 12.92
C ILE A 58 5.38 -10.46 13.11
N LYS A 59 6.13 -11.22 12.29
CA LYS A 59 7.58 -11.23 12.24
C LYS A 59 8.12 -10.99 10.83
N THR A 60 7.35 -11.36 9.82
CA THR A 60 7.71 -11.14 8.42
C THR A 60 6.69 -10.25 7.73
N VAL A 61 7.17 -9.27 6.95
CA VAL A 61 6.33 -8.29 6.26
C VAL A 61 6.71 -8.20 4.79
N LEU A 62 5.71 -8.08 3.93
CA LEU A 62 5.88 -7.63 2.56
C LEU A 62 5.34 -6.19 2.44
N ASP A 63 6.21 -5.27 2.04
CA ASP A 63 5.87 -3.89 1.69
C ASP A 63 5.49 -3.85 0.20
N TYR A 64 4.19 -3.85 -0.08
CA TYR A 64 3.64 -3.93 -1.43
C TYR A 64 3.41 -2.53 -1.99
N GLY A 65 4.19 -2.17 -3.00
CA GLY A 65 4.31 -0.80 -3.51
C GLY A 65 5.24 0.02 -2.62
N CYS A 66 6.41 -0.54 -2.29
CA CYS A 66 7.32 0.03 -1.31
C CYS A 66 7.96 1.35 -1.74
N GLY A 67 7.84 1.76 -2.99
CA GLY A 67 8.54 2.91 -3.52
C GLY A 67 10.04 2.86 -3.23
N GLY A 68 10.57 3.87 -2.57
CA GLY A 68 11.94 3.94 -2.08
C GLY A 68 12.06 3.74 -0.57
N SER A 69 11.05 3.17 0.10
CA SER A 69 11.05 2.99 1.57
C SER A 69 12.26 2.21 2.06
N ASP A 70 12.94 2.76 3.05
CA ASP A 70 14.08 2.12 3.72
C ASP A 70 13.69 1.73 5.15
N TRP A 71 13.50 0.43 5.34
CA TRP A 71 13.13 -0.14 6.62
C TRP A 71 14.27 -0.19 7.62
N SER A 72 15.52 -0.03 7.18
CA SER A 72 16.73 -0.16 7.99
C SER A 72 17.30 1.16 8.50
N SER A 73 16.94 2.28 7.87
CA SER A 73 17.44 3.59 8.29
C SER A 73 16.81 4.06 9.61
N SER A 74 17.62 4.68 10.44
CA SER A 74 17.18 5.33 11.69
C SER A 74 16.23 6.50 11.42
N GLY A 75 15.50 6.91 12.48
CA GLY A 75 14.60 8.07 12.38
C GLY A 75 13.15 7.73 12.02
N PHE A 76 12.77 6.47 11.97
CA PHE A 76 11.37 6.08 11.84
C PHE A 76 10.58 6.35 13.13
N ASN A 77 11.14 5.96 14.28
CA ASN A 77 10.63 6.33 15.61
C ASN A 77 11.81 6.72 16.51
N GLU A 78 12.04 8.00 16.71
CA GLU A 78 13.26 8.50 17.35
C GLU A 78 14.50 7.96 16.61
N ASP A 79 15.41 7.28 17.29
CA ASP A 79 16.64 6.70 16.69
C ASP A 79 16.41 5.29 16.12
N GLN A 80 15.21 4.73 16.25
CA GLN A 80 14.90 3.37 15.75
C GLN A 80 14.60 3.39 14.25
N SER A 81 15.03 2.33 13.56
CA SER A 81 14.53 2.00 12.22
C SER A 81 13.09 1.47 12.27
N ALA A 82 12.41 1.41 11.12
CA ALA A 82 11.09 0.78 11.04
C ALA A 82 11.18 -0.72 11.38
N PHE A 83 12.22 -1.38 10.90
CA PHE A 83 12.49 -2.78 11.17
C PHE A 83 12.59 -3.07 12.67
N ASP A 84 13.42 -2.28 13.41
CA ASP A 84 13.59 -2.43 14.85
C ASP A 84 12.35 -2.04 15.63
N PHE A 85 11.69 -0.94 15.23
CA PHE A 85 10.47 -0.48 15.88
C PHE A 85 9.36 -1.52 15.87
N PHE A 86 9.17 -2.20 14.75
CA PHE A 86 8.15 -3.26 14.62
C PHE A 86 8.63 -4.63 15.09
N GLU A 87 9.89 -4.78 15.50
CA GLU A 87 10.49 -6.02 16.01
C GLU A 87 10.36 -7.18 15.00
N LEU A 88 10.69 -6.88 13.73
CA LEU A 88 10.58 -7.81 12.61
C LEU A 88 11.82 -8.70 12.48
N ASP A 89 11.63 -9.89 11.92
CA ASP A 89 12.71 -10.79 11.55
C ASP A 89 13.14 -10.57 10.08
N ARG A 90 12.17 -10.20 9.22
CA ARG A 90 12.44 -9.93 7.80
C ARG A 90 11.39 -9.04 7.16
N VAL A 91 11.84 -8.18 6.23
CA VAL A 91 11.00 -7.38 5.32
C VAL A 91 11.32 -7.76 3.88
N TYR A 92 10.29 -7.98 3.10
CA TYR A 92 10.31 -8.17 1.66
C TYR A 92 9.67 -6.96 0.99
N ARG A 93 10.01 -6.73 -0.29
CA ARG A 93 9.57 -5.55 -1.02
C ARG A 93 9.03 -5.91 -2.38
N TYR A 94 8.02 -5.17 -2.81
CA TYR A 94 7.49 -5.22 -4.16
C TYR A 94 7.25 -3.81 -4.68
N GLU A 95 7.90 -3.46 -5.80
CA GLU A 95 7.73 -2.17 -6.47
C GLU A 95 8.01 -2.33 -7.97
N PRO A 96 6.96 -2.46 -8.80
CA PRO A 96 7.14 -2.71 -10.22
C PRO A 96 7.84 -1.56 -10.95
N ALA A 97 7.63 -0.29 -10.52
CA ALA A 97 8.29 0.87 -11.12
C ALA A 97 9.81 0.91 -10.88
N ARG A 98 10.31 0.13 -9.90
CA ARG A 98 11.73 -0.03 -9.58
C ARG A 98 12.27 -1.43 -9.89
N SER A 99 11.47 -2.27 -10.56
CA SER A 99 11.82 -3.67 -10.86
C SER A 99 12.17 -4.49 -9.61
N ILE A 100 11.52 -4.20 -8.49
CA ILE A 100 11.67 -4.96 -7.23
C ILE A 100 10.52 -5.96 -7.15
N ASP A 101 10.82 -7.25 -7.10
CA ASP A 101 9.83 -8.30 -6.88
C ASP A 101 10.39 -9.37 -5.93
N GLU A 102 10.15 -9.16 -4.63
CA GLU A 102 10.49 -10.10 -3.57
C GLU A 102 9.22 -10.76 -2.99
N ARG A 103 8.11 -10.76 -3.75
CA ARG A 103 6.84 -11.33 -3.27
C ARG A 103 7.01 -12.77 -2.84
N THR A 104 6.54 -13.06 -1.66
CA THR A 104 6.51 -14.40 -1.05
C THR A 104 5.41 -14.45 -0.01
N MET A 105 5.13 -15.62 0.54
CA MET A 105 4.22 -15.77 1.67
C MET A 105 4.87 -15.22 2.93
N VAL A 106 4.18 -14.32 3.63
CA VAL A 106 4.65 -13.62 4.84
C VAL A 106 3.55 -13.53 5.88
N ASP A 107 3.91 -13.23 7.12
CA ASP A 107 2.92 -13.01 8.18
C ASP A 107 1.95 -11.87 7.86
N ALA A 108 2.47 -10.74 7.36
CA ALA A 108 1.64 -9.61 7.00
C ALA A 108 2.08 -8.93 5.70
N VAL A 109 1.09 -8.45 4.93
CA VAL A 109 1.32 -7.56 3.79
C VAL A 109 0.80 -6.18 4.14
N ILE A 110 1.60 -5.16 3.90
CA ILE A 110 1.19 -3.76 3.99
C ILE A 110 1.19 -3.14 2.59
N CYS A 111 0.25 -2.23 2.34
CA CYS A 111 0.13 -1.51 1.06
C CYS A 111 -0.38 -0.10 1.36
N PHE A 112 0.52 0.87 1.28
CA PHE A 112 0.25 2.26 1.64
C PHE A 112 0.52 3.19 0.47
N ASP A 113 -0.43 4.10 0.20
CA ASP A 113 -0.32 5.11 -0.87
C ASP A 113 -0.06 4.48 -2.26
N VAL A 114 -0.80 3.40 -2.57
CA VAL A 114 -0.63 2.59 -3.80
C VAL A 114 -1.95 2.35 -4.51
N LEU A 115 -3.02 2.00 -3.79
CA LEU A 115 -4.27 1.52 -4.39
C LEU A 115 -4.91 2.55 -5.33
N GLU A 116 -4.85 3.82 -5.00
CA GLU A 116 -5.32 4.96 -5.80
C GLU A 116 -4.54 5.17 -7.10
N HIS A 117 -3.33 4.63 -7.16
CA HIS A 117 -2.48 4.65 -8.36
C HIS A 117 -2.75 3.49 -9.31
N ILE A 118 -3.50 2.48 -8.88
CA ILE A 118 -3.87 1.33 -9.69
C ILE A 118 -5.09 1.67 -10.56
N PHE A 119 -5.03 1.35 -11.86
CA PHE A 119 -6.19 1.54 -12.73
C PHE A 119 -7.38 0.69 -12.26
N VAL A 120 -8.57 1.26 -12.29
CA VAL A 120 -9.76 0.69 -11.65
C VAL A 120 -10.06 -0.76 -12.05
N SER A 121 -9.77 -1.15 -13.30
CA SER A 121 -9.98 -2.54 -13.75
C SER A 121 -9.01 -3.55 -13.13
N ASP A 122 -7.87 -3.08 -12.62
CA ASP A 122 -6.83 -3.94 -12.06
C ASP A 122 -6.90 -4.05 -10.54
N VAL A 123 -7.63 -3.12 -9.87
CA VAL A 123 -7.69 -3.03 -8.40
C VAL A 123 -8.03 -4.37 -7.75
N ALA A 124 -9.06 -5.05 -8.23
CA ALA A 124 -9.49 -6.32 -7.63
C ALA A 124 -8.41 -7.41 -7.71
N ASN A 125 -7.70 -7.48 -8.83
CA ASN A 125 -6.62 -8.45 -9.03
C ASN A 125 -5.40 -8.12 -8.18
N VAL A 126 -5.05 -6.83 -8.06
CA VAL A 126 -3.95 -6.38 -7.19
C VAL A 126 -4.27 -6.69 -5.73
N ILE A 127 -5.50 -6.41 -5.27
CA ILE A 127 -5.89 -6.74 -3.88
C ILE A 127 -5.86 -8.25 -3.65
N ARG A 128 -6.32 -9.10 -4.59
CA ARG A 128 -6.17 -10.56 -4.47
C ARG A 128 -4.73 -11.00 -4.39
N ASP A 129 -3.83 -10.39 -5.17
CA ASP A 129 -2.40 -10.70 -5.10
C ASP A 129 -1.81 -10.34 -3.73
N ILE A 130 -2.16 -9.17 -3.20
CA ILE A 130 -1.81 -8.75 -1.83
C ILE A 130 -2.25 -9.80 -0.80
N PHE A 131 -3.53 -10.19 -0.82
CA PHE A 131 -4.04 -11.21 0.11
C PHE A 131 -3.37 -12.56 -0.06
N SER A 132 -3.03 -12.95 -1.30
CA SER A 132 -2.38 -14.24 -1.58
C SER A 132 -0.96 -14.35 -1.05
N CYS A 133 -0.35 -13.23 -0.66
CA CYS A 133 0.97 -13.17 -0.03
C CYS A 133 0.90 -13.14 1.50
N ALA A 134 -0.29 -13.01 2.10
CA ALA A 134 -0.46 -12.86 3.54
C ALA A 134 -0.94 -14.15 4.22
N GLU A 135 -0.30 -14.53 5.33
CA GLU A 135 -0.77 -15.63 6.17
C GLU A 135 -1.75 -15.17 7.25
N LYS A 136 -1.55 -13.95 7.82
CA LYS A 136 -2.27 -13.53 9.04
C LYS A 136 -2.95 -12.18 8.90
N LEU A 137 -2.30 -11.20 8.27
CA LEU A 137 -2.76 -9.81 8.27
C LEU A 137 -2.48 -9.11 6.94
N VAL A 138 -3.46 -8.37 6.45
CA VAL A 138 -3.30 -7.38 5.39
C VAL A 138 -3.63 -6.00 5.95
N VAL A 139 -2.77 -5.01 5.69
CA VAL A 139 -3.02 -3.61 6.03
C VAL A 139 -3.02 -2.79 4.75
N LEU A 140 -4.16 -2.21 4.43
CA LEU A 140 -4.37 -1.42 3.22
C LEU A 140 -4.61 0.04 3.58
N ASN A 141 -3.98 0.94 2.84
CA ASN A 141 -4.34 2.34 2.82
C ASN A 141 -4.73 2.77 1.40
N GLY A 142 -5.78 3.58 1.28
CA GLY A 142 -6.21 4.16 0.02
C GLY A 142 -6.52 5.65 0.17
N ALA A 143 -5.91 6.50 -0.67
CA ALA A 143 -6.24 7.91 -0.71
C ALA A 143 -7.55 8.15 -1.48
N CYS A 144 -8.40 9.01 -0.91
CA CYS A 144 -9.72 9.35 -1.45
C CYS A 144 -9.74 10.79 -2.01
N TYR A 145 -8.59 11.34 -2.36
CA TYR A 145 -8.40 12.72 -2.84
C TYR A 145 -7.39 12.74 -4.00
N PRO A 146 -7.38 13.79 -4.84
CA PRO A 146 -6.40 13.94 -5.92
C PRO A 146 -4.97 14.07 -5.40
N ALA A 147 -4.02 13.44 -6.10
CA ALA A 147 -2.60 13.62 -5.81
C ALA A 147 -2.13 15.07 -6.08
N ASN A 148 -1.07 15.47 -5.40
CA ASN A 148 -0.32 16.67 -5.76
C ASN A 148 0.66 16.44 -6.94
N ALA A 149 0.78 15.19 -7.41
CA ALA A 149 1.61 14.79 -8.54
C ALA A 149 0.79 14.62 -9.82
N THR A 150 1.43 14.94 -10.96
CA THR A 150 0.91 14.64 -12.30
C THR A 150 1.78 13.60 -12.98
N LEU A 151 1.13 12.66 -13.67
CA LEU A 151 1.80 11.70 -14.54
C LEU A 151 2.46 12.40 -15.75
N PRO A 152 3.44 11.75 -16.42
CA PRO A 152 4.06 12.30 -17.62
C PRO A 152 3.09 12.69 -18.75
N ASN A 153 1.93 12.07 -18.82
CA ASN A 153 0.87 12.39 -19.78
C ASN A 153 -0.07 13.53 -19.32
N GLY A 154 0.17 14.14 -18.16
CA GLY A 154 -0.63 15.22 -17.58
C GLY A 154 -1.85 14.79 -16.77
N GLU A 155 -2.17 13.49 -16.69
CA GLU A 155 -3.22 12.98 -15.79
C GLU A 155 -2.78 13.13 -14.32
N ASN A 156 -3.75 13.23 -13.40
CA ASN A 156 -3.45 13.16 -11.96
C ASN A 156 -2.89 11.79 -11.61
N ALA A 157 -1.89 11.72 -10.73
CA ALA A 157 -1.28 10.46 -10.33
C ALA A 157 -2.23 9.53 -9.58
N HIS A 158 -3.21 10.06 -8.83
CA HIS A 158 -4.31 9.24 -8.31
C HIS A 158 -5.34 8.98 -9.41
N VAL A 159 -5.19 7.89 -10.14
CA VAL A 159 -6.06 7.54 -11.29
C VAL A 159 -7.37 6.87 -10.86
N THR A 160 -7.44 6.38 -9.62
CA THR A 160 -8.62 5.70 -9.05
C THR A 160 -9.03 6.34 -7.73
N ILE A 161 -9.54 7.57 -7.81
CA ILE A 161 -10.09 8.27 -6.64
C ILE A 161 -11.49 7.74 -6.37
N ARG A 162 -11.69 7.14 -5.20
CA ARG A 162 -12.98 6.58 -4.76
C ARG A 162 -13.23 6.94 -3.30
N ASN A 163 -14.50 6.94 -2.86
CA ASN A 163 -14.85 7.13 -1.47
C ASN A 163 -14.49 5.89 -0.62
N PRO A 164 -14.41 6.02 0.70
CA PRO A 164 -14.06 4.91 1.60
C PRO A 164 -15.00 3.71 1.49
N GLU A 165 -16.29 3.94 1.26
CA GLU A 165 -17.30 2.89 1.16
C GLU A 165 -17.07 2.02 -0.07
N TRP A 166 -16.60 2.60 -1.17
CA TRP A 166 -16.23 1.85 -2.37
C TRP A 166 -15.01 0.95 -2.09
N TRP A 167 -13.97 1.49 -1.47
CA TRP A 167 -12.79 0.73 -1.08
C TRP A 167 -13.15 -0.42 -0.14
N LYS A 168 -13.98 -0.12 0.89
CA LYS A 168 -14.50 -1.12 1.80
C LYS A 168 -15.25 -2.24 1.07
N GLY A 169 -16.14 -1.90 0.15
CA GLY A 169 -16.91 -2.89 -0.62
C GLY A 169 -16.02 -3.82 -1.44
N VAL A 170 -14.99 -3.30 -2.09
CA VAL A 170 -14.02 -4.13 -2.84
C VAL A 170 -13.22 -5.04 -1.90
N VAL A 171 -12.70 -4.48 -0.81
CA VAL A 171 -11.89 -5.23 0.17
C VAL A 171 -12.72 -6.31 0.84
N ASP A 172 -13.94 -6.00 1.29
CA ASP A 172 -14.84 -6.98 1.92
C ASP A 172 -15.17 -8.13 0.97
N THR A 173 -15.48 -7.82 -0.29
CA THR A 173 -15.79 -8.82 -1.31
C THR A 173 -14.63 -9.80 -1.54
N ILE A 174 -13.40 -9.29 -1.55
CA ILE A 174 -12.21 -10.13 -1.76
C ILE A 174 -11.81 -10.88 -0.48
N SER A 175 -11.93 -10.23 0.68
CA SER A 175 -11.50 -10.82 1.96
C SER A 175 -12.20 -12.14 2.29
N VAL A 176 -13.43 -12.37 1.79
CA VAL A 176 -14.15 -13.64 1.99
C VAL A 176 -13.47 -14.82 1.29
N GLU A 177 -12.65 -14.56 0.27
CA GLU A 177 -11.84 -15.58 -0.42
C GLU A 177 -10.65 -16.04 0.47
N PHE A 178 -10.30 -15.26 1.51
CA PHE A 178 -9.15 -15.46 2.40
C PHE A 178 -9.56 -15.47 3.89
N PRO A 179 -10.36 -16.45 4.34
CA PRO A 179 -11.03 -16.42 5.66
C PRO A 179 -10.06 -16.43 6.85
N ASN A 180 -8.82 -16.86 6.65
CA ASN A 180 -7.79 -16.90 7.70
C ASN A 180 -6.98 -15.59 7.82
N VAL A 181 -7.14 -14.67 6.90
CA VAL A 181 -6.39 -13.41 6.85
C VAL A 181 -7.22 -12.27 7.43
N SER A 182 -6.71 -11.62 8.47
CA SER A 182 -7.30 -10.37 8.98
C SER A 182 -7.01 -9.23 8.00
N VAL A 183 -7.91 -8.27 7.92
CA VAL A 183 -7.63 -7.06 7.17
C VAL A 183 -7.86 -5.82 8.02
N THR A 184 -6.99 -4.82 7.88
CA THR A 184 -7.17 -3.46 8.38
C THR A 184 -7.22 -2.52 7.18
N LEU A 185 -8.38 -1.94 6.94
CA LEU A 185 -8.54 -0.94 5.88
C LEU A 185 -8.49 0.46 6.48
N ILE A 186 -7.62 1.28 5.91
CA ILE A 186 -7.46 2.68 6.26
C ILE A 186 -7.75 3.50 5.01
N CYS A 187 -8.61 4.49 5.11
CA CYS A 187 -8.83 5.43 4.02
C CYS A 187 -8.41 6.83 4.45
N SER A 188 -7.79 7.55 3.53
CA SER A 188 -7.37 8.94 3.71
C SER A 188 -8.31 9.87 2.94
N PRO A 189 -9.33 10.48 3.61
CA PRO A 189 -10.20 11.44 2.93
C PRO A 189 -9.48 12.72 2.50
N THR A 190 -8.40 13.06 3.19
CA THR A 190 -7.50 14.18 2.89
C THR A 190 -6.06 13.79 3.26
N TYR A 191 -5.08 14.53 2.76
CA TYR A 191 -3.66 14.32 3.04
C TYR A 191 -3.32 14.21 4.55
N ASN A 192 -4.04 14.95 5.40
CA ASN A 192 -3.77 15.02 6.85
C ASN A 192 -4.70 14.13 7.69
N LYS A 193 -5.57 13.34 7.06
CA LYS A 193 -6.57 12.56 7.80
C LYS A 193 -6.60 11.12 7.31
N MET A 194 -6.34 10.19 8.22
CA MET A 194 -6.45 8.74 8.02
C MET A 194 -7.51 8.19 8.97
N LEU A 195 -8.41 7.36 8.47
CA LEU A 195 -9.49 6.74 9.24
C LEU A 195 -9.51 5.24 8.97
N ALA A 196 -9.51 4.44 10.03
CA ALA A 196 -9.75 3.00 9.93
C ALA A 196 -11.24 2.73 9.68
N TYR A 197 -11.52 1.80 8.78
CA TYR A 197 -12.87 1.36 8.45
C TYR A 197 -13.04 -0.11 8.86
N PRO A 198 -14.12 -0.45 9.60
CA PRO A 198 -14.38 -1.84 9.97
C PRO A 198 -14.65 -2.67 8.70
N THR A 199 -14.02 -3.83 8.62
CA THR A 199 -14.13 -4.75 7.48
C THR A 199 -14.94 -5.99 7.86
N TYR A 200 -15.29 -6.82 6.88
CA TYR A 200 -15.98 -8.08 7.12
C TYR A 200 -15.19 -8.99 8.08
N SER A 201 -13.85 -9.02 7.97
CA SER A 201 -13.01 -9.83 8.85
C SER A 201 -13.09 -9.41 10.33
N ASP A 202 -13.41 -8.15 10.63
CA ASP A 202 -13.61 -7.67 12.00
C ASP A 202 -14.92 -8.21 12.59
N HIS A 203 -15.95 -8.42 11.76
CA HIS A 203 -17.25 -8.94 12.20
C HIS A 203 -17.29 -10.46 12.28
N ALA A 204 -16.65 -11.17 11.35
CA ALA A 204 -16.66 -12.63 11.31
C ALA A 204 -15.94 -13.32 12.49
N ARG A 205 -15.11 -12.58 13.25
CA ARG A 205 -14.39 -13.08 14.43
C ARG A 205 -15.09 -12.81 15.75
N GLN A 206 -16.19 -12.07 15.73
CA GLN A 206 -17.02 -11.78 16.92
C GLN A 206 -18.19 -12.77 17.08
N SER A 207 -18.39 -13.66 16.12
CA SER A 207 -19.36 -14.75 16.10
C SER A 207 -18.70 -16.10 16.33
#